data_94aca65fef25f7a5be9239cc734aba9c
#
_entry.id   94aca65fef25f7a5be9239cc734aba9c
#
_cell.length_a   1.000
_cell.length_b   1.000
_cell.length_c   1.000
_cell.angle_alpha   90.00
_cell.angle_beta   90.00
_cell.angle_gamma   90.00
#
_symmetry.space_group_name_H-M   'P 1'
#
loop_
_entity.id
_entity.type
_entity.pdbx_description
1 polymer ?
#
loop_
_entity_poly.entity_id
_entity_poly.type
_entity_poly.pdbx_seq_one_letter_code
_entity_poly.pdbx_strand_id
1 'polypeptide(L)'
;RNYSRLRIATMPNKPITVTIDRYTPAGSSDMKWDQNYALTSDEKGNAYLYGNFVTNSQFTVKYEEAPLASHTFLQATVNAKSYALDATVVSLADEGLTYDQIVEDVKKELYAGKTYINLILAPDVDEETLEAINIGLKDARDGSINLTLIGCKKIPSRGFMHFGMLKSIVLPDVTEIGENAFSDCPGLQKVVLGNLTKVYGNVRNNGIFDYCETRFIDLVLSKDQKVMNDGEAEGRYCWTADIITDYDHSVEHVSKKFLGYEFKSITCRRYRVE
;
A
#
# COMPACT_ATOMS: atom_id res chain seq x y z
N ARG A 1 24.31 19.30 -12.77
CA ARG A 1 24.06 17.99 -12.11
C ARG A 1 22.64 17.57 -12.42
N ASN A 2 22.46 16.30 -12.81
CA ASN A 2 21.15 15.74 -13.07
C ASN A 2 20.63 15.12 -11.78
N TYR A 3 19.41 15.48 -11.39
CA TYR A 3 18.75 14.95 -10.21
C TYR A 3 17.48 14.18 -10.59
N SER A 4 17.16 13.20 -9.80
CA SER A 4 15.85 12.55 -9.84
C SER A 4 14.79 13.43 -9.17
N ARG A 5 13.57 13.29 -9.57
CA ARG A 5 12.42 13.99 -8.98
C ARG A 5 11.46 12.99 -8.34
N LEU A 6 11.20 13.15 -7.05
CA LEU A 6 10.09 12.49 -6.39
C LEU A 6 8.89 13.41 -6.47
N ARG A 7 7.83 12.94 -7.12
CA ARG A 7 6.53 13.60 -7.13
C ARG A 7 5.60 12.92 -6.15
N ILE A 8 5.04 13.68 -5.26
CA ILE A 8 4.01 13.24 -4.33
C ILE A 8 2.73 13.94 -4.73
N ALA A 9 1.75 13.19 -5.19
CA ALA A 9 0.44 13.72 -5.50
C ALA A 9 -0.47 13.55 -4.27
N THR A 10 -1.05 14.64 -3.84
CA THR A 10 -1.88 14.77 -2.64
C THR A 10 -2.98 15.80 -2.91
N MET A 11 -3.66 16.26 -1.87
CA MET A 11 -4.64 17.33 -1.98
C MET A 11 -3.99 18.66 -2.38
N PRO A 12 -4.67 19.52 -3.16
CA PRO A 12 -4.16 20.83 -3.53
C PRO A 12 -3.87 21.72 -2.32
N ASN A 13 -2.77 22.48 -2.42
CA ASN A 13 -2.39 23.51 -1.44
C ASN A 13 -2.31 23.01 0.01
N LYS A 14 -1.85 21.78 0.21
CA LYS A 14 -1.74 21.16 1.55
C LYS A 14 -0.28 20.95 1.97
N PRO A 15 0.03 21.20 3.26
CA PRO A 15 1.35 20.89 3.80
C PRO A 15 1.46 19.39 4.03
N ILE A 16 2.60 18.83 3.63
CA ILE A 16 2.99 17.46 3.92
C ILE A 16 4.42 17.43 4.44
N THR A 17 4.75 16.42 5.21
CA THR A 17 6.13 16.14 5.63
C THR A 17 6.58 14.83 5.02
N VAL A 18 7.75 14.84 4.39
CA VAL A 18 8.38 13.65 3.82
C VAL A 18 9.65 13.37 4.58
N THR A 19 9.75 12.19 5.16
CA THR A 19 10.98 11.67 5.77
C THR A 19 11.60 10.66 4.85
N ILE A 20 12.88 10.81 4.54
CA ILE A 20 13.63 9.88 3.67
C ILE A 20 14.83 9.38 4.45
N ASP A 21 15.04 8.06 4.48
CA ASP A 21 16.12 7.46 5.25
C ASP A 21 17.51 7.73 4.65
N ARG A 22 17.63 7.78 3.30
CA ARG A 22 18.89 8.06 2.59
C ARG A 22 18.65 8.86 1.32
N TYR A 23 19.24 10.03 1.27
CA TYR A 23 18.96 10.97 0.18
C TYR A 23 20.05 12.03 0.08
N THR A 24 20.43 12.42 -1.12
CA THR A 24 21.30 13.57 -1.38
C THR A 24 20.47 14.70 -1.99
N PRO A 25 20.18 15.77 -1.24
CA PRO A 25 19.40 16.89 -1.75
C PRO A 25 20.04 17.52 -2.99
N ALA A 26 19.21 18.06 -3.86
CA ALA A 26 19.69 18.85 -5.00
C ALA A 26 20.55 20.04 -4.51
N GLY A 27 21.70 20.21 -5.12
CA GLY A 27 22.65 21.24 -4.72
C GLY A 27 23.64 20.86 -3.61
N SER A 28 23.44 19.69 -2.97
CA SER A 28 24.38 19.14 -1.99
C SER A 28 25.31 18.11 -2.62
N SER A 29 26.48 17.90 -2.04
CA SER A 29 27.36 16.77 -2.31
C SER A 29 27.20 15.66 -1.28
N ASP A 30 26.54 15.94 -0.15
CA ASP A 30 26.50 15.09 1.02
C ASP A 30 25.18 14.34 1.09
N MET A 31 25.27 13.03 1.32
CA MET A 31 24.11 12.21 1.63
C MET A 31 23.59 12.59 3.02
N LYS A 32 22.28 12.76 3.11
CA LYS A 32 21.57 12.97 4.37
C LYS A 32 20.85 11.70 4.78
N TRP A 33 20.77 11.50 6.07
CA TRP A 33 20.13 10.34 6.70
C TRP A 33 18.93 10.83 7.51
N ASP A 34 17.81 10.12 7.39
CA ASP A 34 16.61 10.32 8.21
C ASP A 34 16.16 11.79 8.34
N GLN A 35 16.13 12.49 7.21
CA GLN A 35 15.77 13.90 7.17
C GLN A 35 14.28 14.10 6.87
N ASN A 36 13.71 15.10 7.54
CA ASN A 36 12.34 15.55 7.31
C ASN A 36 12.32 16.76 6.38
N TYR A 37 11.45 16.69 5.37
CA TYR A 37 11.22 17.77 4.42
C TYR A 37 9.78 18.23 4.50
N ALA A 38 9.58 19.49 4.88
CA ALA A 38 8.26 20.13 4.81
C ALA A 38 8.02 20.59 3.37
N LEU A 39 6.95 20.11 2.76
CA LEU A 39 6.54 20.45 1.41
C LEU A 39 5.12 20.99 1.43
N THR A 40 4.80 21.83 0.45
CA THR A 40 3.42 22.23 0.19
C THR A 40 3.07 21.80 -1.22
N SER A 41 1.96 21.10 -1.37
CA SER A 41 1.47 20.73 -2.69
C SER A 41 1.00 21.96 -3.46
N ASP A 42 1.15 21.91 -4.78
CA ASP A 42 0.68 22.95 -5.68
C ASP A 42 -0.85 22.90 -5.87
N GLU A 43 -1.36 23.76 -6.74
CA GLU A 43 -2.79 23.86 -7.08
C GLU A 43 -3.35 22.57 -7.71
N LYS A 44 -2.47 21.72 -8.23
CA LYS A 44 -2.83 20.40 -8.81
C LYS A 44 -2.65 19.26 -7.82
N GLY A 45 -2.26 19.56 -6.58
CA GLY A 45 -2.02 18.56 -5.55
C GLY A 45 -0.66 17.89 -5.62
N ASN A 46 0.31 18.41 -6.36
CA ASN A 46 1.64 17.83 -6.47
C ASN A 46 2.65 18.54 -5.55
N ALA A 47 3.45 17.76 -4.87
CA ALA A 47 4.64 18.22 -4.16
C ALA A 47 5.87 17.50 -4.71
N TYR A 48 7.01 18.17 -4.72
CA TYR A 48 8.21 17.67 -5.38
C TYR A 48 9.42 17.75 -4.48
N LEU A 49 10.24 16.69 -4.53
CA LEU A 49 11.62 16.69 -4.03
C LEU A 49 12.58 16.35 -5.17
N TYR A 50 13.70 17.06 -5.21
CA TYR A 50 14.76 16.86 -6.19
C TYR A 50 16.04 16.43 -5.48
N GLY A 51 16.67 15.40 -6.00
CA GLY A 51 17.94 14.91 -5.46
C GLY A 51 18.30 13.54 -6.00
N ASN A 52 19.22 12.89 -5.33
CA ASN A 52 19.62 11.51 -5.63
C ASN A 52 19.05 10.60 -4.55
N PHE A 53 18.15 9.71 -4.95
CA PHE A 53 17.50 8.73 -4.09
C PHE A 53 18.28 7.41 -4.17
N VAL A 54 18.40 6.74 -3.04
CA VAL A 54 19.13 5.46 -2.94
C VAL A 54 18.16 4.30 -3.12
N THR A 55 18.54 3.30 -3.90
CA THR A 55 17.74 2.07 -4.06
C THR A 55 17.49 1.41 -2.70
N ASN A 56 16.25 0.96 -2.48
CA ASN A 56 15.77 0.43 -1.20
C ASN A 56 15.77 1.41 -0.04
N SER A 57 15.95 2.69 -0.31
CA SER A 57 15.68 3.75 0.65
C SER A 57 14.17 3.84 0.91
N GLN A 58 13.79 4.09 2.14
CA GLN A 58 12.39 4.30 2.50
C GLN A 58 12.08 5.79 2.55
N PHE A 59 10.89 6.14 2.16
CA PHE A 59 10.34 7.45 2.46
C PHE A 59 8.97 7.29 3.14
N THR A 60 8.69 8.17 4.06
CA THR A 60 7.41 8.24 4.78
C THR A 60 6.77 9.57 4.49
N VAL A 61 5.50 9.57 4.15
CA VAL A 61 4.71 10.78 3.97
C VAL A 61 3.80 10.96 5.18
N LYS A 62 3.84 12.13 5.77
CA LYS A 62 2.92 12.56 6.83
C LYS A 62 2.05 13.68 6.30
N TYR A 63 0.77 13.60 6.56
CA TYR A 63 -0.20 14.65 6.31
C TYR A 63 -0.65 15.23 7.64
N GLU A 64 -0.46 16.55 7.81
CA GLU A 64 -0.57 17.21 9.12
C GLU A 64 0.32 16.50 10.15
N GLU A 65 -0.19 16.01 11.26
CA GLU A 65 0.61 15.25 12.24
C GLU A 65 0.39 13.72 12.16
N ALA A 66 -0.52 13.27 11.28
CA ALA A 66 -0.81 11.87 11.13
C ALA A 66 0.23 11.19 10.22
N PRO A 67 0.93 10.13 10.66
CA PRO A 67 1.76 9.33 9.78
C PRO A 67 0.86 8.61 8.79
N LEU A 68 1.00 8.91 7.50
CA LEU A 68 0.18 8.34 6.45
C LEU A 68 0.75 7.04 5.91
N ALA A 69 2.04 6.86 5.82
CA ALA A 69 2.68 5.59 5.52
C ALA A 69 4.15 5.68 5.13
N SER A 70 4.76 4.49 5.06
CA SER A 70 6.12 4.33 4.57
C SER A 70 6.12 3.60 3.24
N HIS A 71 6.90 4.09 2.29
CA HIS A 71 7.18 3.46 1.02
C HIS A 71 8.66 3.14 0.89
N THR A 72 8.94 2.03 0.23
CA THR A 72 10.30 1.70 -0.21
C THR A 72 10.43 2.09 -1.68
N PHE A 73 11.48 2.81 -2.00
CA PHE A 73 11.85 3.03 -3.40
C PHE A 73 12.23 1.70 -4.03
N LEU A 74 11.34 1.16 -4.86
CA LEU A 74 11.55 -0.14 -5.52
C LEU A 74 12.63 -0.05 -6.62
N GLN A 75 12.83 1.12 -7.19
CA GLN A 75 13.90 1.43 -8.14
C GLN A 75 14.29 2.90 -8.00
N ALA A 76 15.43 3.15 -7.42
CA ALA A 76 16.14 4.40 -7.63
C ALA A 76 17.16 4.16 -8.74
N THR A 77 16.89 4.60 -9.93
CA THR A 77 17.87 4.56 -11.01
C THR A 77 18.92 5.63 -10.77
N VAL A 78 20.02 5.20 -10.27
CA VAL A 78 21.22 6.04 -10.09
C VAL A 78 21.94 6.10 -11.43
N ASN A 79 21.44 6.82 -12.40
CA ASN A 79 22.21 7.20 -13.56
C ASN A 79 21.83 8.60 -14.03
N ALA A 80 22.80 9.40 -14.04
CA ALA A 80 23.13 10.71 -14.54
C ALA A 80 22.20 11.45 -15.53
N LYS A 81 20.96 11.07 -15.69
CA LYS A 81 19.94 11.81 -16.45
C LYS A 81 18.74 12.05 -15.55
N SER A 82 18.16 13.24 -15.64
CA SER A 82 17.00 13.61 -14.86
C SER A 82 15.84 12.64 -15.08
N TYR A 83 15.65 11.70 -14.18
CA TYR A 83 14.49 10.82 -14.17
C TYR A 83 13.48 11.36 -13.16
N ALA A 84 12.22 11.46 -13.60
CA ALA A 84 11.11 11.50 -12.69
C ALA A 84 11.01 10.12 -12.04
N LEU A 85 11.25 10.02 -10.75
CA LEU A 85 10.82 8.87 -9.97
C LEU A 85 9.30 8.95 -9.89
N ASP A 86 8.61 8.08 -10.65
CA ASP A 86 7.17 7.97 -10.63
C ASP A 86 6.69 7.21 -9.38
N ALA A 87 7.01 7.73 -8.20
CA ALA A 87 6.25 7.40 -7.01
C ALA A 87 5.14 8.46 -6.90
N THR A 88 3.98 8.16 -7.43
CA THR A 88 2.83 9.05 -7.30
C THR A 88 2.02 8.63 -6.10
N VAL A 89 1.93 9.49 -5.10
CA VAL A 89 1.01 9.35 -3.98
C VAL A 89 -0.18 10.26 -4.27
N VAL A 90 -1.36 9.69 -4.48
CA VAL A 90 -2.60 10.44 -4.74
C VAL A 90 -3.45 10.41 -3.47
N SER A 91 -3.90 11.56 -3.01
CA SER A 91 -4.94 11.63 -1.98
C SER A 91 -6.29 11.72 -2.65
N LEU A 92 -7.15 10.76 -2.38
CA LEU A 92 -8.55 10.75 -2.80
C LEU A 92 -9.48 11.26 -1.68
N ALA A 93 -8.91 11.74 -0.60
CA ALA A 93 -9.60 12.13 0.62
C ALA A 93 -10.08 13.59 0.61
N ASP A 94 -10.36 14.16 -0.54
CA ASP A 94 -10.89 15.52 -0.58
C ASP A 94 -12.39 15.53 -0.28
N GLU A 95 -12.78 16.35 0.68
CA GLU A 95 -14.20 16.59 0.95
C GLU A 95 -14.86 17.12 -0.31
N GLY A 96 -15.79 16.37 -0.87
CA GLY A 96 -16.58 16.78 -2.03
C GLY A 96 -16.25 16.11 -3.34
N LEU A 97 -15.32 15.14 -3.39
CA LEU A 97 -15.16 14.28 -4.57
C LEU A 97 -16.38 13.36 -4.71
N THR A 98 -17.00 13.39 -5.90
CA THR A 98 -18.04 12.44 -6.23
C THR A 98 -17.45 11.08 -6.62
N TYR A 99 -18.27 10.03 -6.53
CA TYR A 99 -17.91 8.69 -7.01
C TYR A 99 -17.31 8.72 -8.43
N ASP A 100 -17.97 9.40 -9.36
CA ASP A 100 -17.51 9.49 -10.76
C ASP A 100 -16.17 10.23 -10.88
N GLN A 101 -15.94 11.26 -10.07
CA GLN A 101 -14.66 11.96 -10.06
C GLN A 101 -13.52 11.07 -9.57
N ILE A 102 -13.75 10.25 -8.55
CA ILE A 102 -12.76 9.28 -8.07
C ILE A 102 -12.43 8.27 -9.17
N VAL A 103 -13.45 7.72 -9.83
CA VAL A 103 -13.27 6.78 -10.95
C VAL A 103 -12.43 7.41 -12.07
N GLU A 104 -12.75 8.64 -12.47
CA GLU A 104 -12.03 9.33 -13.54
C GLU A 104 -10.60 9.71 -13.15
N ASP A 105 -10.36 10.11 -11.91
CA ASP A 105 -9.01 10.42 -11.42
C ASP A 105 -8.12 9.17 -11.37
N VAL A 106 -8.66 8.04 -10.95
CA VAL A 106 -7.96 6.75 -10.99
C VAL A 106 -7.67 6.36 -12.44
N LYS A 107 -8.62 6.50 -13.36
CA LYS A 107 -8.41 6.23 -14.79
C LYS A 107 -7.31 7.09 -15.39
N LYS A 108 -7.22 8.37 -15.06
CA LYS A 108 -6.15 9.24 -15.55
C LYS A 108 -4.76 8.75 -15.16
N GLU A 109 -4.60 8.26 -13.92
CA GLU A 109 -3.34 7.69 -13.47
C GLU A 109 -2.97 6.42 -14.26
N LEU A 110 -3.94 5.61 -14.62
CA LEU A 110 -3.76 4.43 -15.46
C LEU A 110 -3.43 4.78 -16.92
N TYR A 111 -4.17 5.71 -17.52
CA TYR A 111 -3.93 6.16 -18.88
C TYR A 111 -2.56 6.84 -19.06
N ALA A 112 -1.97 7.32 -18.01
CA ALA A 112 -0.59 7.84 -18.03
C ALA A 112 0.48 6.73 -18.15
N GLY A 113 0.09 5.47 -18.31
CA GLY A 113 0.99 4.33 -18.45
C GLY A 113 1.66 3.91 -17.14
N LYS A 114 1.10 4.31 -15.99
CA LYS A 114 1.65 3.96 -14.69
C LYS A 114 1.22 2.56 -14.27
N THR A 115 2.19 1.75 -13.85
CA THR A 115 1.96 0.42 -13.29
C THR A 115 2.01 0.41 -11.77
N TYR A 116 2.50 1.49 -11.15
CA TYR A 116 2.53 1.70 -9.70
C TYR A 116 1.60 2.85 -9.34
N ILE A 117 0.56 2.54 -8.55
CA ILE A 117 -0.46 3.49 -8.13
C ILE A 117 -0.43 3.55 -6.61
N ASN A 118 -0.15 4.73 -6.07
CA ASN A 118 -0.10 4.97 -4.65
C ASN A 118 -1.20 5.97 -4.27
N LEU A 119 -2.15 5.53 -3.47
CA LEU A 119 -3.29 6.32 -3.04
C LEU A 119 -3.23 6.54 -1.53
N ILE A 120 -3.38 7.79 -1.11
CA ILE A 120 -3.57 8.14 0.29
C ILE A 120 -5.06 8.34 0.53
N LEU A 121 -5.60 7.56 1.46
CA LEU A 121 -7.02 7.60 1.81
C LEU A 121 -7.23 8.29 3.16
N ALA A 122 -8.33 9.00 3.30
CA ALA A 122 -8.75 9.47 4.61
C ALA A 122 -9.05 8.27 5.53
N PRO A 123 -8.90 8.42 6.87
CA PRO A 123 -9.14 7.35 7.82
C PRO A 123 -10.56 6.78 7.79
N ASP A 124 -11.51 7.56 7.34
CA ASP A 124 -12.95 7.29 7.28
C ASP A 124 -13.46 6.96 5.86
N VAL A 125 -12.57 6.59 4.95
CA VAL A 125 -12.97 6.17 3.59
C VAL A 125 -13.96 5.02 3.67
N ASP A 126 -15.12 5.23 3.05
CA ASP A 126 -16.21 4.28 3.01
C ASP A 126 -16.06 3.20 1.91
N GLU A 127 -16.98 2.26 1.92
CA GLU A 127 -17.00 1.16 0.95
C GLU A 127 -17.23 1.67 -0.48
N GLU A 128 -18.03 2.71 -0.65
CA GLU A 128 -18.33 3.31 -1.95
C GLU A 128 -17.08 3.93 -2.59
N THR A 129 -16.25 4.60 -1.80
CA THR A 129 -14.96 5.15 -2.27
C THR A 129 -14.02 4.04 -2.72
N LEU A 130 -13.91 2.95 -1.97
CA LEU A 130 -13.10 1.79 -2.35
C LEU A 130 -13.63 1.10 -3.61
N GLU A 131 -14.95 1.01 -3.77
CA GLU A 131 -15.57 0.50 -4.98
C GLU A 131 -15.25 1.37 -6.20
N ALA A 132 -15.32 2.69 -6.07
CA ALA A 132 -14.97 3.63 -7.13
C ALA A 132 -13.51 3.47 -7.58
N ILE A 133 -12.59 3.34 -6.61
CA ILE A 133 -11.17 3.06 -6.87
C ILE A 133 -11.03 1.75 -7.65
N ASN A 134 -11.68 0.70 -7.20
CA ASN A 134 -11.61 -0.62 -7.83
C ASN A 134 -12.15 -0.61 -9.26
N ILE A 135 -13.27 0.08 -9.50
CA ILE A 135 -13.82 0.24 -10.86
C ILE A 135 -12.85 0.99 -11.76
N GLY A 136 -12.30 2.10 -11.28
CA GLY A 136 -11.29 2.86 -12.02
C GLY A 136 -10.06 2.02 -12.37
N LEU A 137 -9.59 1.16 -11.46
CA LEU A 137 -8.46 0.28 -11.67
C LEU A 137 -8.78 -0.87 -12.65
N LYS A 138 -9.97 -1.43 -12.60
CA LYS A 138 -10.39 -2.54 -13.50
C LYS A 138 -10.51 -2.13 -14.96
N ASP A 139 -10.70 -0.87 -15.24
CA ASP A 139 -10.73 -0.34 -16.61
C ASP A 139 -9.33 -0.30 -17.26
N ALA A 140 -8.27 -0.56 -16.52
CA ALA A 140 -6.93 -0.74 -17.09
C ALA A 140 -6.90 -2.01 -17.94
N ARG A 141 -6.69 -1.83 -19.25
CA ARG A 141 -6.76 -2.95 -20.21
C ARG A 141 -5.44 -3.67 -20.41
N ASP A 142 -4.32 -3.01 -20.10
CA ASP A 142 -2.99 -3.52 -20.40
C ASP A 142 -2.06 -3.42 -19.20
N GLY A 143 -1.54 -4.56 -18.77
CA GLY A 143 -0.44 -4.66 -17.82
C GLY A 143 -0.83 -4.93 -16.38
N SER A 144 0.19 -5.18 -15.57
CA SER A 144 0.06 -5.48 -14.15
C SER A 144 -0.07 -4.20 -13.33
N ILE A 145 -0.91 -4.22 -12.31
CA ILE A 145 -1.09 -3.11 -11.37
C ILE A 145 -0.42 -3.44 -10.04
N ASN A 146 0.41 -2.52 -9.58
CA ASN A 146 0.96 -2.51 -8.23
C ASN A 146 0.29 -1.39 -7.45
N LEU A 147 -0.59 -1.74 -6.50
CA LEU A 147 -1.43 -0.81 -5.77
C LEU A 147 -0.94 -0.64 -4.34
N THR A 148 -0.83 0.59 -3.90
CA THR A 148 -0.62 0.94 -2.50
C THR A 148 -1.76 1.82 -2.03
N LEU A 149 -2.45 1.39 -0.97
CA LEU A 149 -3.50 2.16 -0.31
C LEU A 149 -3.04 2.54 1.09
N ILE A 150 -2.77 3.81 1.28
CA ILE A 150 -2.31 4.38 2.54
C ILE A 150 -3.51 4.93 3.31
N GLY A 151 -3.56 4.69 4.62
CA GLY A 151 -4.67 5.12 5.46
C GLY A 151 -5.91 4.22 5.39
N CYS A 152 -5.91 3.20 4.53
CA CYS A 152 -7.01 2.25 4.44
C CYS A 152 -7.00 1.31 5.65
N LYS A 153 -7.99 1.42 6.52
CA LYS A 153 -8.13 0.60 7.73
C LYS A 153 -8.92 -0.68 7.49
N LYS A 154 -9.84 -0.65 6.56
CA LYS A 154 -10.77 -1.75 6.31
C LYS A 154 -10.93 -1.99 4.81
N ILE A 155 -10.81 -3.25 4.41
CA ILE A 155 -11.19 -3.71 3.08
C ILE A 155 -12.57 -4.36 3.17
N PRO A 156 -13.56 -3.89 2.40
CA PRO A 156 -14.89 -4.49 2.41
C PRO A 156 -14.88 -5.90 1.80
N SER A 157 -15.94 -6.65 2.05
CA SER A 157 -16.15 -7.95 1.40
C SER A 157 -16.13 -7.79 -0.11
N ARG A 158 -15.37 -8.67 -0.78
CA ARG A 158 -15.16 -8.65 -2.24
C ARG A 158 -14.46 -7.39 -2.78
N GLY A 159 -13.80 -6.60 -1.93
CA GLY A 159 -13.25 -5.29 -2.30
C GLY A 159 -12.36 -5.30 -3.54
N PHE A 160 -11.52 -6.31 -3.70
CA PHE A 160 -10.64 -6.52 -4.86
C PHE A 160 -10.87 -7.86 -5.56
N MET A 161 -12.03 -8.47 -5.36
CA MET A 161 -12.38 -9.74 -5.98
C MET A 161 -12.35 -9.66 -7.51
N HIS A 162 -11.86 -10.72 -8.17
CA HIS A 162 -11.75 -10.82 -9.64
C HIS A 162 -10.83 -9.78 -10.28
N PHE A 163 -9.79 -9.37 -9.57
CA PHE A 163 -8.83 -8.38 -10.08
C PHE A 163 -7.61 -9.10 -10.71
N GLY A 164 -7.79 -9.59 -11.93
CA GLY A 164 -6.77 -10.41 -12.62
C GLY A 164 -5.45 -9.68 -12.88
N MET A 165 -5.45 -8.35 -12.99
CA MET A 165 -4.26 -7.53 -13.27
C MET A 165 -3.52 -7.09 -12.01
N LEU A 166 -4.06 -7.36 -10.82
CA LEU A 166 -3.43 -6.98 -9.57
C LEU A 166 -2.20 -7.85 -9.31
N LYS A 167 -1.03 -7.26 -9.44
CA LYS A 167 0.25 -7.92 -9.21
C LYS A 167 0.74 -7.79 -7.77
N SER A 168 0.55 -6.63 -7.20
CA SER A 168 0.88 -6.39 -5.80
C SER A 168 -0.14 -5.46 -5.14
N ILE A 169 -0.36 -5.69 -3.86
CA ILE A 169 -1.13 -4.78 -3.02
C ILE A 169 -0.40 -4.51 -1.72
N VAL A 170 -0.30 -3.24 -1.37
CA VAL A 170 0.36 -2.76 -0.16
C VAL A 170 -0.65 -2.00 0.68
N LEU A 171 -1.00 -2.56 1.84
CA LEU A 171 -2.03 -2.09 2.76
C LEU A 171 -1.42 -1.91 4.15
N PRO A 172 -0.54 -0.91 4.36
CA PRO A 172 0.25 -0.81 5.58
C PRO A 172 -0.58 -0.52 6.84
N ASP A 173 -1.77 0.03 6.66
CA ASP A 173 -2.62 0.50 7.76
C ASP A 173 -3.86 -0.38 7.98
N VAL A 174 -4.06 -1.42 7.16
CA VAL A 174 -5.25 -2.27 7.25
C VAL A 174 -5.27 -3.05 8.57
N THR A 175 -6.42 -3.07 9.20
CA THR A 175 -6.67 -3.83 10.42
C THR A 175 -7.78 -4.85 10.27
N GLU A 176 -8.69 -4.64 9.30
CA GLU A 176 -9.83 -5.50 9.06
C GLU A 176 -9.99 -5.79 7.56
N ILE A 177 -10.26 -7.06 7.22
CA ILE A 177 -10.47 -7.49 5.84
C ILE A 177 -11.76 -8.31 5.76
N GLY A 178 -12.64 -7.96 4.81
CA GLY A 178 -13.90 -8.65 4.54
C GLY A 178 -13.74 -9.95 3.75
N GLU A 179 -14.79 -10.73 3.69
CA GLU A 179 -14.85 -12.02 2.97
C GLU A 179 -14.49 -11.83 1.49
N ASN A 180 -13.77 -12.81 0.92
CA ASN A 180 -13.40 -12.83 -0.51
C ASN A 180 -12.67 -11.57 -1.01
N ALA A 181 -12.05 -10.79 -0.13
CA ALA A 181 -11.52 -9.47 -0.48
C ALA A 181 -10.53 -9.49 -1.66
N PHE A 182 -9.73 -10.54 -1.79
CA PHE A 182 -8.77 -10.74 -2.89
C PHE A 182 -9.02 -12.04 -3.65
N SER A 183 -10.19 -12.63 -3.50
CA SER A 183 -10.54 -13.88 -4.17
C SER A 183 -10.44 -13.72 -5.70
N ASP A 184 -9.94 -14.76 -6.36
CA ASP A 184 -9.74 -14.78 -7.81
C ASP A 184 -8.89 -13.60 -8.34
N CYS A 185 -7.72 -13.43 -7.71
CA CYS A 185 -6.67 -12.53 -8.16
C CYS A 185 -5.45 -13.35 -8.64
N PRO A 186 -5.51 -13.97 -9.82
CA PRO A 186 -4.49 -14.95 -10.25
C PRO A 186 -3.12 -14.33 -10.52
N GLY A 187 -3.05 -13.03 -10.76
CA GLY A 187 -1.79 -12.30 -10.99
C GLY A 187 -1.06 -11.87 -9.73
N LEU A 188 -1.64 -12.09 -8.54
CA LEU A 188 -1.13 -11.56 -7.30
C LEU A 188 0.18 -12.26 -6.87
N GLN A 189 1.24 -11.49 -6.65
CA GLN A 189 2.58 -11.96 -6.33
C GLN A 189 3.16 -11.37 -5.04
N LYS A 190 2.61 -10.25 -4.58
CA LYS A 190 3.06 -9.58 -3.35
C LYS A 190 1.88 -8.96 -2.61
N VAL A 191 1.82 -9.24 -1.32
CA VAL A 191 0.84 -8.66 -0.40
C VAL A 191 1.54 -8.14 0.84
N VAL A 192 1.31 -6.86 1.16
CA VAL A 192 1.81 -6.23 2.39
C VAL A 192 0.61 -5.81 3.22
N LEU A 193 0.52 -6.32 4.44
CA LEU A 193 -0.61 -6.09 5.33
C LEU A 193 -0.20 -5.26 6.55
N GLY A 194 -1.16 -4.52 7.07
CA GLY A 194 -1.07 -3.84 8.36
C GLY A 194 -1.15 -4.83 9.54
N ASN A 195 -1.36 -4.29 10.71
CA ASN A 195 -1.56 -5.07 11.91
C ASN A 195 -3.02 -5.57 11.97
N LEU A 196 -3.27 -6.75 11.42
CA LEU A 196 -4.61 -7.30 11.32
C LEU A 196 -5.17 -7.66 12.70
N THR A 197 -6.40 -7.26 12.94
CA THR A 197 -7.17 -7.61 14.12
C THR A 197 -8.33 -8.55 13.80
N LYS A 198 -8.87 -8.47 12.56
CA LYS A 198 -10.01 -9.25 12.13
C LYS A 198 -9.97 -9.52 10.63
N VAL A 199 -10.21 -10.76 10.24
CA VAL A 199 -10.34 -11.16 8.84
C VAL A 199 -11.54 -12.09 8.70
N TYR A 200 -12.53 -11.72 7.91
CA TYR A 200 -13.71 -12.52 7.66
C TYR A 200 -13.47 -13.60 6.59
N GLY A 201 -14.15 -14.72 6.74
CA GLY A 201 -13.96 -15.91 5.92
C GLY A 201 -12.75 -16.74 6.34
N ASN A 202 -12.67 -17.95 5.83
CA ASN A 202 -11.51 -18.83 5.98
C ASN A 202 -11.37 -19.72 4.73
N VAL A 203 -10.32 -20.54 4.67
CA VAL A 203 -10.03 -21.43 3.51
C VAL A 203 -11.13 -22.43 3.17
N ARG A 204 -12.13 -22.59 4.03
CA ARG A 204 -13.27 -23.47 3.80
C ARG A 204 -14.50 -22.71 3.34
N ASN A 205 -14.56 -21.42 3.59
CA ASN A 205 -15.74 -20.60 3.29
C ASN A 205 -15.36 -19.12 3.15
N ASN A 206 -15.48 -18.60 1.94
CA ASN A 206 -15.29 -17.17 1.62
C ASN A 206 -13.93 -16.59 2.06
N GLY A 207 -12.87 -17.38 1.96
CA GLY A 207 -11.53 -16.94 2.33
C GLY A 207 -11.00 -15.81 1.45
N ILE A 208 -10.19 -14.94 2.03
CA ILE A 208 -9.75 -13.70 1.36
C ILE A 208 -8.86 -13.95 0.14
N PHE A 209 -8.18 -15.10 0.07
CA PHE A 209 -7.30 -15.49 -1.05
C PHE A 209 -7.80 -16.72 -1.80
N ASP A 210 -9.08 -17.04 -1.70
CA ASP A 210 -9.64 -18.16 -2.44
C ASP A 210 -9.40 -17.97 -3.95
N TYR A 211 -9.06 -19.04 -4.64
CA TYR A 211 -8.69 -19.04 -6.06
C TYR A 211 -7.49 -18.19 -6.43
N CYS A 212 -6.67 -17.79 -5.45
CA CYS A 212 -5.34 -17.21 -5.68
C CYS A 212 -4.27 -18.29 -5.60
N GLU A 213 -3.21 -18.13 -6.39
CA GLU A 213 -2.02 -18.97 -6.33
C GLU A 213 -1.11 -18.51 -5.18
N THR A 214 -1.53 -18.68 -3.93
CA THR A 214 -0.84 -18.12 -2.75
C THR A 214 0.61 -18.60 -2.62
N ARG A 215 0.96 -19.77 -3.15
CA ARG A 215 2.32 -20.31 -3.18
C ARG A 215 3.29 -19.49 -4.04
N PHE A 216 2.78 -18.58 -4.85
CA PHE A 216 3.59 -17.60 -5.60
C PHE A 216 3.59 -16.21 -4.97
N ILE A 217 2.89 -16.01 -3.86
CA ILE A 217 2.76 -14.73 -3.18
C ILE A 217 3.83 -14.58 -2.11
N ASP A 218 4.58 -13.50 -2.17
CA ASP A 218 5.41 -13.01 -1.07
C ASP A 218 4.54 -12.18 -0.12
N LEU A 219 4.28 -12.71 1.08
CA LEU A 219 3.48 -12.04 2.11
C LEU A 219 4.38 -11.29 3.07
N VAL A 220 4.05 -10.03 3.32
CA VAL A 220 4.73 -9.18 4.31
C VAL A 220 3.75 -8.78 5.39
N LEU A 221 4.04 -9.17 6.62
CA LEU A 221 3.24 -8.87 7.80
C LEU A 221 3.80 -7.67 8.57
N SER A 222 2.96 -7.04 9.37
CA SER A 222 3.41 -6.08 10.37
C SER A 222 4.29 -6.77 11.43
N LYS A 223 5.31 -6.08 11.92
CA LYS A 223 6.12 -6.57 13.04
C LYS A 223 5.30 -6.82 14.31
N ASP A 224 4.19 -6.12 14.46
CA ASP A 224 3.32 -6.18 15.64
C ASP A 224 2.13 -7.14 15.43
N GLN A 225 2.14 -7.92 14.34
CA GLN A 225 1.09 -8.88 14.06
C GLN A 225 1.00 -9.91 15.19
N LYS A 226 -0.21 -10.08 15.71
CA LYS A 226 -0.53 -11.13 16.66
C LYS A 226 -0.92 -12.42 15.94
N VAL A 227 -0.86 -13.53 16.65
CA VAL A 227 -1.42 -14.80 16.17
C VAL A 227 -2.89 -14.59 15.83
N MET A 228 -3.33 -15.14 14.69
CA MET A 228 -4.72 -15.10 14.27
C MET A 228 -5.38 -16.45 14.59
N ASN A 229 -6.48 -16.40 15.33
CA ASN A 229 -7.26 -17.57 15.72
C ASN A 229 -8.49 -17.73 14.82
N ASP A 230 -8.64 -18.90 14.21
CA ASP A 230 -9.82 -19.26 13.41
C ASP A 230 -11.02 -19.51 14.33
N GLY A 231 -12.16 -18.94 13.96
CA GLY A 231 -13.39 -19.07 14.73
C GLY A 231 -14.60 -18.51 13.98
N GLU A 232 -15.58 -18.06 14.73
CA GLU A 232 -16.78 -17.44 14.20
C GLU A 232 -17.08 -16.13 14.95
N ALA A 233 -17.52 -15.14 14.20
CA ALA A 233 -18.02 -13.87 14.72
C ALA A 233 -19.24 -13.44 13.91
N GLU A 234 -20.31 -13.01 14.61
CA GLU A 234 -21.54 -12.52 13.96
C GLU A 234 -22.15 -13.53 12.97
N GLY A 235 -22.04 -14.84 13.28
CA GLY A 235 -22.56 -15.91 12.43
C GLY A 235 -21.75 -16.18 11.15
N ARG A 236 -20.54 -15.66 11.05
CA ARG A 236 -19.62 -15.86 9.92
C ARG A 236 -18.28 -16.39 10.39
N TYR A 237 -17.61 -17.16 9.55
CA TYR A 237 -16.22 -17.53 9.78
C TYR A 237 -15.34 -16.28 9.87
N CYS A 238 -14.45 -16.28 10.83
CA CYS A 238 -13.62 -15.10 11.13
C CYS A 238 -12.33 -15.51 11.80
N TRP A 239 -11.23 -14.90 11.35
CA TRP A 239 -9.96 -14.91 12.06
C TRP A 239 -9.90 -13.68 12.97
N THR A 240 -9.53 -13.89 14.22
CA THR A 240 -9.40 -12.80 15.21
C THR A 240 -8.02 -12.84 15.82
N ALA A 241 -7.39 -11.67 15.95
CA ALA A 241 -6.08 -11.56 16.55
C ALA A 241 -6.11 -11.92 18.04
N ASP A 242 -5.11 -12.69 18.46
CA ASP A 242 -4.83 -12.90 19.88
C ASP A 242 -4.46 -11.56 20.54
N ILE A 243 -4.81 -11.43 21.83
CA ILE A 243 -4.53 -10.18 22.56
C ILE A 243 -3.06 -10.14 23.02
N ILE A 244 -2.47 -11.28 23.27
CA ILE A 244 -1.18 -11.40 23.96
C ILE A 244 -0.09 -11.99 23.05
N THR A 245 -0.43 -13.02 22.28
CA THR A 245 0.54 -13.85 21.58
C THR A 245 0.99 -13.20 20.26
N ASP A 246 2.27 -12.81 20.22
CA ASP A 246 2.89 -12.31 18.99
C ASP A 246 3.00 -13.42 17.95
N TYR A 247 2.74 -13.07 16.70
CA TYR A 247 3.07 -13.94 15.58
C TYR A 247 4.57 -14.26 15.63
N ASP A 248 4.92 -15.54 15.60
CA ASP A 248 6.32 -15.95 15.70
C ASP A 248 7.09 -15.65 14.43
N HIS A 249 7.74 -14.51 14.42
CA HIS A 249 8.55 -14.03 13.29
C HIS A 249 9.87 -14.82 13.12
N SER A 250 10.25 -15.66 14.10
CA SER A 250 11.44 -16.51 14.00
C SER A 250 11.17 -17.76 13.16
N VAL A 251 9.90 -18.08 12.90
CA VAL A 251 9.43 -19.22 12.11
C VAL A 251 9.33 -18.89 10.61
N GLU A 252 9.90 -17.79 10.14
CA GLU A 252 9.98 -17.43 8.71
C GLU A 252 10.45 -18.59 7.82
N HIS A 253 11.16 -19.55 8.39
CA HIS A 253 11.73 -20.67 7.66
C HIS A 253 10.92 -21.98 7.75
N VAL A 254 9.94 -22.12 8.63
CA VAL A 254 9.35 -23.41 8.94
C VAL A 254 7.88 -23.54 8.55
N SER A 255 7.07 -22.51 8.74
CA SER A 255 5.64 -22.54 8.38
C SER A 255 5.26 -21.34 7.53
N LYS A 256 5.32 -21.48 6.22
CA LYS A 256 4.85 -20.45 5.27
C LYS A 256 3.32 -20.34 5.27
N LYS A 257 2.68 -20.48 6.45
CA LYS A 257 1.22 -20.47 6.58
C LYS A 257 0.73 -19.26 7.35
N PHE A 258 -0.27 -18.60 6.81
CA PHE A 258 -0.99 -17.52 7.45
C PHE A 258 -2.46 -17.56 7.03
N LEU A 259 -3.39 -17.39 7.95
CA LEU A 259 -4.85 -17.50 7.72
C LEU A 259 -5.26 -18.78 6.99
N GLY A 260 -4.59 -19.89 7.27
CA GLY A 260 -4.83 -21.18 6.64
C GLY A 260 -4.26 -21.36 5.22
N TYR A 261 -3.68 -20.33 4.62
CA TYR A 261 -3.03 -20.39 3.31
C TYR A 261 -1.53 -20.62 3.43
N GLU A 262 -0.96 -21.31 2.45
CA GLU A 262 0.49 -21.47 2.29
C GLU A 262 1.03 -20.47 1.28
N PHE A 263 2.07 -19.71 1.67
CA PHE A 263 2.67 -18.67 0.85
C PHE A 263 4.06 -19.08 0.35
N LYS A 264 4.55 -18.39 -0.69
CA LYS A 264 5.92 -18.52 -1.17
C LYS A 264 6.93 -18.12 -0.09
N SER A 265 6.67 -16.99 0.55
CA SER A 265 7.44 -16.48 1.67
C SER A 265 6.53 -15.67 2.61
N ILE A 266 6.89 -15.66 3.88
CA ILE A 266 6.31 -14.75 4.87
C ILE A 266 7.45 -14.00 5.52
N THR A 267 7.42 -12.68 5.44
CA THR A 267 8.40 -11.80 6.08
C THR A 267 7.69 -10.75 6.93
N CYS A 268 8.41 -10.16 7.87
CA CYS A 268 7.88 -9.10 8.72
C CYS A 268 8.56 -7.79 8.40
N ARG A 269 7.76 -6.74 8.32
CA ARG A 269 8.30 -5.41 8.16
C ARG A 269 9.14 -5.05 9.37
N ARG A 270 10.41 -4.75 9.12
CA ARG A 270 11.24 -4.08 10.12
C ARG A 270 10.89 -2.60 10.05
N TYR A 271 10.06 -2.13 10.97
CA TYR A 271 9.98 -0.70 11.23
C TYR A 271 11.26 -0.31 11.96
N ARG A 272 12.00 0.64 11.40
CA ARG A 272 12.85 1.46 12.24
C ARG A 272 11.87 2.41 12.93
N VAL A 273 11.60 2.12 14.20
CA VAL A 273 10.96 3.09 15.08
C VAL A 273 12.05 4.07 15.42
N GLU A 274 11.90 5.31 15.01
CA GLU A 274 12.55 6.44 15.63
C GLU A 274 11.67 6.99 16.74
#